data_45ca52ebd89c4bbc95bc93b8f0c3aa3a
#
_entry.id   45ca52ebd89c4bbc95bc93b8f0c3aa3a
#
_cell.length_a   1.000
_cell.length_b   1.000
_cell.length_c   1.000
_cell.angle_alpha   90.00
_cell.angle_beta   90.00
_cell.angle_gamma   90.00
#
_symmetry.space_group_name_H-M   'P 1'
#
loop_
_entity.id
_entity.type
_entity.pdbx_description
1 polymer ?
#
loop_
_entity_poly.entity_id
_entity_poly.type
_entity_poly.pdbx_seq_one_letter_code
_entity_poly.pdbx_strand_id
1 'polypeptide(L)'
;MKLLLIFFIAILIHQSQTIAGANELFIKNCATCHSVQKGDKTLRAGPNLWGVFGRKAATHKSYPMYSEALQKSKIVWNDDHLDKWLTNSREYVKGSIMMYAQSDAGIRKNIINYLKTLK
;
A
#
# COMPACT_ATOMS: atom_id res chain seq x y z
N MET A 1 10.13 38.69 11.84
CA MET A 1 10.97 37.46 11.92
C MET A 1 10.36 36.38 12.83
N LYS A 2 9.89 36.67 14.01
CA LYS A 2 9.25 35.68 14.90
C LYS A 2 7.98 35.02 14.36
N LEU A 3 7.15 35.75 13.63
CA LEU A 3 5.90 35.21 13.04
C LEU A 3 6.15 34.22 11.90
N LEU A 4 7.20 34.42 11.10
CA LEU A 4 7.57 33.51 10.01
C LEU A 4 8.08 32.16 10.52
N LEU A 5 8.80 32.14 11.65
CA LEU A 5 9.32 30.91 12.26
C LEU A 5 8.19 30.01 12.78
N ILE A 6 7.14 30.62 13.35
CA ILE A 6 5.97 29.89 13.87
C ILE A 6 5.20 29.21 12.72
N PHE A 7 5.07 29.88 11.57
CA PHE A 7 4.41 29.31 10.39
C PHE A 7 5.19 28.11 9.80
N PHE A 8 6.52 28.16 9.78
CA PHE A 8 7.35 27.05 9.29
C PHE A 8 7.29 25.83 10.21
N ILE A 9 7.26 26.03 11.51
CA ILE A 9 7.15 24.93 12.48
C ILE A 9 5.77 24.25 12.39
N ALA A 10 4.70 25.02 12.21
CA ALA A 10 3.35 24.47 12.06
C ALA A 10 3.19 23.60 10.79
N ILE A 11 3.82 23.98 9.69
CA ILE A 11 3.80 23.22 8.42
C ILE A 11 4.56 21.91 8.57
N LEU A 12 5.70 21.90 9.25
CA LEU A 12 6.51 20.70 9.52
C LEU A 12 5.77 19.68 10.42
N ILE A 13 5.04 20.16 11.41
CA ILE A 13 4.24 19.32 12.32
C ILE A 13 3.07 18.66 11.58
N HIS A 14 2.41 19.36 10.66
CA HIS A 14 1.31 18.80 9.87
C HIS A 14 1.78 17.69 8.91
N GLN A 15 2.95 17.80 8.32
CA GLN A 15 3.51 16.76 7.44
C GLN A 15 3.89 15.49 8.20
N SER A 16 4.40 15.60 9.42
CA SER A 16 4.72 14.43 10.24
C SER A 16 3.47 13.66 10.69
N GLN A 17 2.39 14.35 11.00
CA GLN A 17 1.13 13.71 11.42
C GLN A 17 0.45 12.93 10.29
N THR A 18 0.53 13.38 9.05
CA THR A 18 -0.07 12.68 7.89
C THR A 18 0.67 11.39 7.55
N ILE A 19 1.98 11.36 7.69
CA ILE A 19 2.78 10.14 7.44
C ILE A 19 2.55 9.10 8.55
N ALA A 20 2.51 9.53 9.82
CA ALA A 20 2.22 8.65 10.95
C ALA A 20 0.81 8.03 10.83
N GLY A 21 -0.21 8.82 10.50
CA GLY A 21 -1.58 8.33 10.30
C GLY A 21 -1.71 7.35 9.14
N ALA A 22 -1.00 7.57 8.02
CA ALA A 22 -0.98 6.65 6.88
C ALA A 22 -0.31 5.32 7.24
N ASN A 23 0.76 5.33 8.02
CA ASN A 23 1.40 4.12 8.52
C ASN A 23 0.48 3.33 9.46
N GLU A 24 -0.22 3.99 10.36
CA GLU A 24 -1.19 3.34 11.26
C GLU A 24 -2.32 2.66 10.49
N LEU A 25 -2.86 3.31 9.45
CA LEU A 25 -3.88 2.71 8.59
C LEU A 25 -3.35 1.47 7.85
N PHE A 26 -2.10 1.50 7.40
CA PHE A 26 -1.45 0.33 6.82
C PHE A 26 -1.33 -0.81 7.85
N ILE A 27 -0.83 -0.52 9.04
CA ILE A 27 -0.68 -1.52 10.11
C ILE A 27 -2.02 -2.18 10.41
N LYS A 28 -3.06 -1.39 10.60
CA LYS A 28 -4.41 -1.88 10.91
C LYS A 28 -5.00 -2.76 9.81
N ASN A 29 -4.80 -2.40 8.55
CA ASN A 29 -5.50 -3.02 7.42
C ASN A 29 -4.67 -4.08 6.68
N CYS A 30 -3.35 -4.02 6.74
CA CYS A 30 -2.48 -4.77 5.83
C CYS A 30 -1.38 -5.58 6.53
N ALA A 31 -0.88 -5.14 7.69
CA ALA A 31 0.32 -5.69 8.31
C ALA A 31 0.17 -7.13 8.84
N THR A 32 -1.05 -7.62 9.03
CA THR A 32 -1.28 -9.03 9.37
C THR A 32 -0.76 -9.98 8.28
N CYS A 33 -0.88 -9.57 7.02
CA CYS A 33 -0.53 -10.39 5.85
C CYS A 33 0.71 -9.91 5.11
N HIS A 34 1.05 -8.63 5.18
CA HIS A 34 2.11 -8.03 4.38
C HIS A 34 3.20 -7.39 5.23
N SER A 35 4.46 -7.58 4.84
CA SER A 35 5.59 -6.79 5.29
C SER A 35 5.81 -5.58 4.37
N VAL A 36 6.46 -4.55 4.90
CA VAL A 36 6.95 -3.37 4.15
C VAL A 36 8.42 -3.09 4.45
N GLN A 37 9.14 -4.05 5.00
CA GLN A 37 10.55 -3.90 5.32
C GLN A 37 11.41 -4.22 4.09
N LYS A 38 12.28 -3.29 3.72
CA LYS A 38 13.22 -3.49 2.60
C LYS A 38 14.05 -4.76 2.82
N GLY A 39 14.02 -5.64 1.83
CA GLY A 39 14.81 -6.88 1.86
C GLY A 39 14.24 -8.01 2.73
N ASP A 40 13.11 -7.82 3.40
CA ASP A 40 12.45 -8.89 4.15
C ASP A 40 11.91 -9.95 3.18
N LYS A 41 12.43 -11.16 3.32
CA LYS A 41 12.06 -12.35 2.51
C LYS A 41 11.21 -13.35 3.30
N THR A 42 10.76 -12.99 4.50
CA THR A 42 9.92 -13.86 5.33
C THR A 42 8.63 -14.20 4.58
N LEU A 43 8.34 -15.49 4.49
CA LEU A 43 7.10 -15.95 3.87
C LEU A 43 5.91 -15.60 4.76
N ARG A 44 4.97 -14.84 4.21
CA ARG A 44 3.72 -14.43 4.87
C ARG A 44 2.51 -14.80 4.01
N ALA A 45 1.32 -14.48 4.49
CA ALA A 45 0.08 -14.70 3.72
C ALA A 45 0.02 -13.87 2.43
N GLY A 46 0.71 -12.73 2.39
CA GLY A 46 0.87 -11.88 1.21
C GLY A 46 2.33 -11.49 0.96
N PRO A 47 2.63 -10.96 -0.25
CA PRO A 47 3.98 -10.52 -0.60
C PRO A 47 4.41 -9.29 0.22
N ASN A 48 5.73 -9.11 0.33
CA ASN A 48 6.30 -7.86 0.81
C ASN A 48 5.93 -6.72 -0.15
N LEU A 49 5.41 -5.62 0.39
CA LEU A 49 4.94 -4.46 -0.38
C LEU A 49 5.98 -3.35 -0.52
N TRP A 50 7.21 -3.53 -0.01
CA TRP A 50 8.29 -2.58 -0.30
C TRP A 50 8.48 -2.44 -1.81
N GLY A 51 8.41 -1.22 -2.32
CA GLY A 51 8.54 -0.94 -3.76
C GLY A 51 7.37 -1.42 -4.63
N VAL A 52 6.20 -1.69 -4.05
CA VAL A 52 5.03 -2.18 -4.79
C VAL A 52 4.49 -1.18 -5.82
N PHE A 53 4.52 0.11 -5.49
CA PHE A 53 4.06 1.15 -6.43
C PHE A 53 4.97 1.20 -7.66
N GLY A 54 4.38 1.05 -8.84
CA GLY A 54 5.11 0.95 -10.11
C GLY A 54 5.58 -0.46 -10.48
N ARG A 55 5.41 -1.44 -9.61
CA ARG A 55 5.78 -2.84 -9.86
C ARG A 55 4.66 -3.58 -10.60
N LYS A 56 5.05 -4.48 -11.50
CA LYS A 56 4.09 -5.40 -12.14
C LYS A 56 3.51 -6.36 -11.10
N ALA A 57 2.21 -6.60 -11.16
CA ALA A 57 1.53 -7.53 -10.28
C ALA A 57 2.12 -8.95 -10.38
N ALA A 58 2.11 -9.66 -9.26
CA ALA A 58 2.60 -11.02 -9.15
C ALA A 58 4.09 -11.22 -9.50
N THR A 59 4.94 -10.23 -9.23
CA THR A 59 6.36 -10.31 -9.60
C THR A 59 7.35 -10.23 -8.45
N HIS A 60 6.90 -10.16 -7.19
CA HIS A 60 7.84 -10.18 -6.06
C HIS A 60 8.45 -11.57 -5.91
N LYS A 61 9.77 -11.65 -6.10
CA LYS A 61 10.50 -12.92 -6.24
C LYS A 61 10.47 -13.84 -5.01
N SER A 62 10.31 -13.28 -3.82
CA SER A 62 10.27 -14.07 -2.57
C SER A 62 8.87 -14.57 -2.20
N TYR A 63 7.86 -14.31 -3.01
CA TYR A 63 6.49 -14.76 -2.77
C TYR A 63 6.01 -15.68 -3.89
N PRO A 64 5.89 -16.99 -3.63
CA PRO A 64 5.56 -17.97 -4.68
C PRO A 64 4.06 -18.25 -4.86
N MET A 65 3.20 -17.72 -3.95
CA MET A 65 1.79 -18.14 -3.85
C MET A 65 0.81 -17.19 -4.54
N TYR A 66 1.21 -16.53 -5.63
CA TYR A 66 0.29 -15.70 -6.40
C TYR A 66 -0.78 -16.54 -7.11
N SER A 67 -2.04 -16.04 -7.10
CA SER A 67 -3.09 -16.63 -7.92
C SER A 67 -2.75 -16.54 -9.40
N GLU A 68 -3.19 -17.54 -10.16
CA GLU A 68 -3.06 -17.52 -11.62
C GLU A 68 -3.73 -16.28 -12.24
N ALA A 69 -4.90 -15.90 -11.71
CA ALA A 69 -5.61 -14.72 -12.14
C ALA A 69 -4.77 -13.44 -12.01
N LEU A 70 -4.10 -13.24 -10.87
CA LEU A 70 -3.24 -12.07 -10.67
C LEU A 70 -2.01 -12.11 -11.57
N GLN A 71 -1.41 -13.29 -11.78
CA GLN A 71 -0.28 -13.47 -12.69
C GLN A 71 -0.64 -13.11 -14.14
N LYS A 72 -1.85 -13.44 -14.57
CA LYS A 72 -2.36 -13.16 -15.93
C LYS A 72 -2.87 -11.73 -16.10
N SER A 73 -3.08 -10.98 -15.03
CA SER A 73 -3.72 -9.66 -15.07
C SER A 73 -2.92 -8.59 -15.82
N LYS A 74 -1.59 -8.72 -15.90
CA LYS A 74 -0.66 -7.74 -16.48
C LYS A 74 -0.74 -6.34 -15.86
N ILE A 75 -1.31 -6.21 -14.68
CA ILE A 75 -1.44 -4.95 -13.95
C ILE A 75 -0.05 -4.44 -13.56
N VAL A 76 0.16 -3.13 -13.71
CA VAL A 76 1.27 -2.40 -13.08
C VAL A 76 0.66 -1.51 -12.01
N TRP A 77 1.09 -1.68 -10.76
CA TRP A 77 0.48 -1.00 -9.62
C TRP A 77 0.70 0.52 -9.70
N ASN A 78 -0.37 1.25 -9.84
CA ASN A 78 -0.46 2.70 -9.81
C ASN A 78 -1.63 3.13 -8.93
N ASP A 79 -1.91 4.42 -8.84
CA ASP A 79 -3.03 4.94 -8.03
C ASP A 79 -4.37 4.30 -8.39
N ASP A 80 -4.72 4.25 -9.68
CA ASP A 80 -6.00 3.72 -10.16
C ASP A 80 -6.15 2.22 -9.90
N HIS A 81 -5.14 1.44 -10.25
CA HIS A 81 -5.15 -0.01 -10.03
C HIS A 81 -5.15 -0.38 -8.55
N LEU A 82 -4.37 0.33 -7.71
CA LEU A 82 -4.39 0.13 -6.27
C LEU A 82 -5.73 0.52 -5.65
N ASP A 83 -6.34 1.62 -6.08
CA ASP A 83 -7.65 2.03 -5.57
C ASP A 83 -8.73 0.98 -5.87
N LYS A 84 -8.79 0.48 -7.10
CA LYS A 84 -9.71 -0.60 -7.49
C LYS A 84 -9.43 -1.90 -6.72
N TRP A 85 -8.18 -2.28 -6.60
CA TRP A 85 -7.75 -3.46 -5.86
C TRP A 85 -8.13 -3.40 -4.39
N LEU A 86 -7.90 -2.27 -3.73
CA LEU A 86 -8.26 -2.07 -2.33
C LEU A 86 -9.75 -1.89 -2.12
N THR A 87 -10.50 -1.42 -3.10
CA THR A 87 -11.96 -1.34 -3.02
C THR A 87 -12.57 -2.72 -2.87
N ASN A 88 -12.19 -3.67 -3.71
CA ASN A 88 -12.53 -5.09 -3.57
C ASN A 88 -11.59 -5.93 -4.47
N SER A 89 -10.62 -6.59 -3.85
CA SER A 89 -9.59 -7.33 -4.58
C SER A 89 -10.17 -8.46 -5.44
N ARG A 90 -11.16 -9.20 -4.92
CA ARG A 90 -11.75 -10.35 -5.62
C ARG A 90 -12.67 -9.95 -6.77
N GLU A 91 -13.31 -8.80 -6.66
CA GLU A 91 -14.13 -8.28 -7.76
C GLU A 91 -13.27 -7.66 -8.85
N TYR A 92 -12.21 -6.96 -8.47
CA TYR A 92 -11.32 -6.33 -9.43
C TYR A 92 -10.52 -7.35 -10.25
N VAL A 93 -9.96 -8.37 -9.60
CA VAL A 93 -9.30 -9.50 -10.29
C VAL A 93 -9.98 -10.79 -9.86
N LYS A 94 -10.98 -11.21 -10.63
CA LYS A 94 -11.72 -12.44 -10.35
C LYS A 94 -10.78 -13.65 -10.36
N GLY A 95 -10.84 -14.42 -9.29
CA GLY A 95 -9.94 -15.55 -9.07
C GLY A 95 -8.70 -15.23 -8.25
N SER A 96 -8.53 -13.98 -7.80
CA SER A 96 -7.49 -13.63 -6.82
C SER A 96 -7.80 -14.22 -5.45
N ILE A 97 -6.75 -14.48 -4.67
CA ILE A 97 -6.87 -15.09 -3.33
C ILE A 97 -6.90 -14.09 -2.19
N MET A 98 -6.46 -12.85 -2.42
CA MET A 98 -6.54 -11.79 -1.42
C MET A 98 -8.01 -11.39 -1.19
N MET A 99 -8.47 -11.53 0.05
CA MET A 99 -9.83 -11.18 0.47
C MET A 99 -9.82 -9.84 1.22
N TYR A 100 -9.70 -8.75 0.49
CA TYR A 100 -9.73 -7.41 1.07
C TYR A 100 -10.74 -6.54 0.36
N ALA A 101 -11.54 -5.82 1.14
CA ALA A 101 -12.47 -4.81 0.63
C ALA A 101 -12.50 -3.62 1.59
N GLN A 102 -12.32 -2.43 1.07
CA GLN A 102 -12.36 -1.17 1.80
C GLN A 102 -13.22 -0.15 1.05
N SER A 103 -14.40 0.12 1.57
CA SER A 103 -15.36 1.06 0.94
C SER A 103 -14.96 2.53 1.14
N ASP A 104 -14.23 2.86 2.21
CA ASP A 104 -13.80 4.23 2.50
C ASP A 104 -12.66 4.67 1.58
N ALA A 105 -12.95 5.60 0.67
CA ALA A 105 -11.99 6.14 -0.28
C ALA A 105 -10.84 6.90 0.39
N GLY A 106 -11.10 7.54 1.54
CA GLY A 106 -10.07 8.26 2.31
C GLY A 106 -9.04 7.31 2.90
N ILE A 107 -9.48 6.18 3.45
CA ILE A 107 -8.60 5.13 3.97
C ILE A 107 -7.76 4.54 2.84
N ARG A 108 -8.37 4.19 1.70
CA ARG A 108 -7.64 3.67 0.54
C ARG A 108 -6.57 4.66 0.04
N LYS A 109 -6.93 5.94 -0.10
CA LYS A 109 -5.99 6.99 -0.53
C LYS A 109 -4.80 7.11 0.42
N ASN A 110 -5.03 7.08 1.73
CA ASN A 110 -3.97 7.16 2.72
C ASN A 110 -3.02 5.94 2.65
N ILE A 111 -3.56 4.74 2.51
CA ILE A 111 -2.77 3.52 2.32
C ILE A 111 -1.92 3.63 1.05
N ILE A 112 -2.50 4.03 -0.07
CA ILE A 112 -1.79 4.19 -1.35
C ILE A 112 -0.66 5.22 -1.24
N ASN A 113 -0.93 6.36 -0.61
CA ASN A 113 0.10 7.38 -0.38
C ASN A 113 1.25 6.86 0.48
N TYR A 114 0.96 6.06 1.49
CA TYR A 114 1.99 5.40 2.27
C TYR A 114 2.83 4.42 1.42
N LEU A 115 2.19 3.58 0.62
CA LEU A 115 2.88 2.64 -0.28
C LEU A 115 3.82 3.35 -1.27
N LYS A 116 3.46 4.55 -1.74
CA LYS A 116 4.31 5.37 -2.62
C LYS A 116 5.62 5.80 -1.96
N THR A 117 5.66 5.88 -0.64
CA THR A 117 6.89 6.25 0.10
C THR A 117 7.90 5.11 0.22
N LEU A 118 7.48 3.87 -0.03
CA LEU A 118 8.28 2.66 0.14
C LEU A 118 9.13 2.37 -1.12
N LYS A 119 10.29 3.03 -1.21
CA LYS A 119 11.20 2.94 -2.38
C LYS A 119 12.61 2.57 -1.96
#